data_68738d00ff70261ba36442fae5d45169
#
_entry.id   68738d00ff70261ba36442fae5d45169
#
_cell.length_a   1.000
_cell.length_b   1.000
_cell.length_c   1.000
_cell.angle_alpha   90.00
_cell.angle_beta   90.00
_cell.angle_gamma   90.00
#
_symmetry.space_group_name_H-M   'P 1'
#
loop_
_entity.id
_entity.type
_entity.pdbx_description
1 polymer ?
#
loop_
_entity_poly.entity_id
_entity_poly.type
_entity_poly.pdbx_seq_one_letter_code
_entity_poly.pdbx_strand_id
1 'polypeptide(L)'
;MFKVEDEEMLNIELLGKNFPNPIGLAAGFDKSAEVYNSLLKLGFGFVEVGTVTPLKQYGNPKPRIFRLEEDHALINRLGFNNDGMEAIKDRIKSNSKKGILGVNIGPNKETKDQKNDFCLGLKNFFEIADYITVNISSPNTEGLRDFHDQQKLVDLIVSLNKIKKDNGTNIPLLLKISPDINNSHISEIADVAIKNSISAIVLTNTTNRYRDNLKSSLKNEKGGLSGDPLHQISTNMIKSFSRELKGKIPIIGVGGVNSGKSAYEKILAGASLLQLYTSFVYRGPSAAKDIKKELIQILKSEGISNIKDVIGKSA
;
A
#
# COMPACT_ATOMS: atom_id res chain seq x y z
N MET A 1 15.79 -21.06 4.49
CA MET A 1 15.39 -21.12 5.89
C MET A 1 14.17 -20.24 6.21
N PHE A 2 13.97 -19.11 5.54
CA PHE A 2 12.76 -18.28 5.68
C PHE A 2 11.72 -18.49 4.58
N LYS A 3 12.05 -19.18 3.49
CA LYS A 3 11.14 -19.47 2.40
C LYS A 3 10.17 -20.58 2.85
N VAL A 4 8.89 -20.26 2.93
CA VAL A 4 7.80 -21.24 2.91
C VAL A 4 7.36 -21.35 1.46
N GLU A 5 7.19 -22.57 0.98
CA GLU A 5 6.55 -22.79 -0.30
C GLU A 5 5.17 -22.17 -0.25
N ASP A 6 4.80 -21.47 -1.30
CA ASP A 6 3.47 -20.88 -1.40
C ASP A 6 2.49 -22.02 -1.71
N GLU A 7 1.43 -22.15 -0.89
CA GLU A 7 0.38 -23.12 -1.15
C GLU A 7 -0.61 -22.56 -2.18
N GLU A 8 -1.06 -23.41 -3.08
CA GLU A 8 -1.96 -23.05 -4.19
C GLU A 8 -3.25 -22.35 -3.70
N MET A 9 -3.70 -22.70 -2.51
CA MET A 9 -4.86 -22.07 -1.87
C MET A 9 -4.68 -20.57 -1.58
N LEU A 10 -3.45 -20.05 -1.57
CA LEU A 10 -3.16 -18.63 -1.39
C LEU A 10 -2.94 -17.87 -2.70
N ASN A 11 -2.99 -18.57 -3.83
CA ASN A 11 -2.70 -17.98 -5.12
C ASN A 11 -3.85 -17.08 -5.59
N ILE A 12 -3.51 -15.88 -6.08
CA ILE A 12 -4.48 -14.88 -6.56
C ILE A 12 -4.04 -14.30 -7.89
N GLU A 13 -4.88 -14.45 -8.90
CA GLU A 13 -4.74 -13.69 -10.14
C GLU A 13 -5.36 -12.32 -10.00
N LEU A 14 -4.55 -11.27 -10.14
CA LEU A 14 -4.96 -9.88 -10.02
C LEU A 14 -4.07 -8.96 -10.87
N LEU A 15 -4.60 -7.86 -11.39
CA LEU A 15 -3.83 -6.88 -12.19
C LEU A 15 -3.08 -7.51 -13.38
N GLY A 16 -3.60 -8.59 -13.94
CA GLY A 16 -2.94 -9.35 -15.02
C GLY A 16 -1.68 -10.11 -14.57
N LYS A 17 -1.52 -10.35 -13.27
CA LYS A 17 -0.39 -11.05 -12.66
C LYS A 17 -0.88 -12.18 -11.75
N ASN A 18 -0.05 -13.19 -11.61
CA ASN A 18 -0.26 -14.26 -10.65
C ASN A 18 0.54 -13.98 -9.37
N PHE A 19 -0.15 -13.63 -8.29
CA PHE A 19 0.43 -13.42 -6.96
C PHE A 19 0.51 -14.78 -6.24
N PRO A 20 1.71 -15.25 -5.88
CA PRO A 20 1.88 -16.57 -5.25
C PRO A 20 1.23 -16.65 -3.87
N ASN A 21 1.02 -15.51 -3.23
CA ASN A 21 0.26 -15.36 -2.00
C ASN A 21 -0.18 -13.89 -1.84
N PRO A 22 -1.20 -13.60 -1.01
CA PRO A 22 -1.75 -12.26 -0.86
C PRO A 22 -0.91 -11.31 0.00
N ILE A 23 0.17 -11.76 0.61
CA ILE A 23 0.92 -10.98 1.60
C ILE A 23 2.06 -10.21 0.94
N GLY A 24 1.94 -8.89 0.88
CA GLY A 24 2.95 -7.98 0.36
C GLY A 24 3.62 -7.11 1.42
N LEU A 25 4.71 -6.47 1.02
CA LEU A 25 5.35 -5.43 1.83
C LEU A 25 4.97 -4.05 1.30
N ALA A 26 4.47 -3.20 2.21
CA ALA A 26 4.02 -1.85 1.88
C ALA A 26 5.17 -0.90 1.55
N ALA A 27 4.89 0.08 0.70
CA ALA A 27 5.78 1.21 0.46
C ALA A 27 6.21 1.89 1.76
N GLY A 28 7.42 2.42 1.76
CA GLY A 28 8.02 3.08 2.91
C GLY A 28 9.11 2.28 3.60
N PHE A 29 9.16 0.96 3.40
CA PHE A 29 10.21 0.11 3.95
C PHE A 29 11.48 0.17 3.07
N ASP A 30 11.36 -0.18 1.81
CA ASP A 30 12.42 -0.04 0.80
C ASP A 30 12.14 1.17 -0.09
N LYS A 31 12.58 2.36 0.36
CA LYS A 31 12.22 3.62 -0.30
C LYS A 31 12.96 3.86 -1.60
N SER A 32 14.13 3.28 -1.73
CA SER A 32 15.04 3.51 -2.87
C SER A 32 15.31 2.24 -3.67
N ALA A 33 14.51 1.19 -3.52
CA ALA A 33 14.62 -0.08 -4.21
C ALA A 33 16.00 -0.78 -4.02
N GLU A 34 16.53 -0.73 -2.80
CA GLU A 34 17.85 -1.28 -2.46
C GLU A 34 17.78 -2.78 -2.16
N VAL A 35 16.66 -3.26 -1.59
CA VAL A 35 16.58 -4.62 -1.03
C VAL A 35 15.33 -5.41 -1.45
N TYR A 36 14.48 -4.90 -2.35
CA TYR A 36 13.21 -5.52 -2.73
C TYR A 36 13.32 -6.99 -3.15
N ASN A 37 14.37 -7.37 -3.89
CA ASN A 37 14.63 -8.77 -4.26
C ASN A 37 14.93 -9.67 -3.06
N SER A 38 15.59 -9.13 -2.03
CA SER A 38 15.86 -9.85 -0.78
C SER A 38 14.59 -10.01 0.05
N LEU A 39 13.72 -8.99 0.04
CA LEU A 39 12.43 -9.03 0.71
C LEU A 39 11.49 -10.07 0.09
N LEU A 40 11.45 -10.18 -1.25
CA LEU A 40 10.72 -11.24 -1.95
C LEU A 40 11.16 -12.64 -1.50
N LYS A 41 12.46 -12.86 -1.25
CA LYS A 41 12.98 -14.13 -0.74
C LYS A 41 12.53 -14.47 0.69
N LEU A 42 12.04 -13.49 1.47
CA LEU A 42 11.48 -13.73 2.80
C LEU A 42 10.03 -14.26 2.76
N GLY A 43 9.47 -14.46 1.55
CA GLY A 43 8.16 -15.06 1.36
C GLY A 43 7.03 -14.06 1.11
N PHE A 44 7.35 -12.77 0.89
CA PHE A 44 6.36 -11.83 0.38
C PHE A 44 5.95 -12.19 -1.04
N GLY A 45 4.66 -12.20 -1.34
CA GLY A 45 4.12 -12.42 -2.68
C GLY A 45 4.41 -11.25 -3.63
N PHE A 46 4.59 -10.06 -3.08
CA PHE A 46 4.96 -8.84 -3.80
C PHE A 46 5.57 -7.80 -2.86
N VAL A 47 6.30 -6.86 -3.44
CA VAL A 47 6.91 -5.74 -2.69
C VAL A 47 6.59 -4.43 -3.39
N GLU A 48 6.26 -3.40 -2.61
CA GLU A 48 6.07 -2.04 -3.10
C GLU A 48 7.20 -1.14 -2.59
N VAL A 49 8.00 -0.61 -3.51
CA VAL A 49 9.09 0.32 -3.19
C VAL A 49 8.62 1.78 -3.23
N GLY A 50 9.37 2.67 -2.62
CA GLY A 50 9.04 4.12 -2.57
C GLY A 50 8.46 4.52 -1.22
N THR A 51 7.84 5.68 -1.07
CA THR A 51 7.41 6.60 -2.14
C THR A 51 8.63 7.21 -2.81
N VAL A 52 8.65 7.16 -4.13
CA VAL A 52 9.68 7.76 -4.99
C VAL A 52 9.21 9.13 -5.43
N THR A 53 10.09 10.12 -5.36
CA THR A 53 9.84 11.49 -5.82
C THR A 53 10.73 11.83 -7.01
N PRO A 54 10.37 12.81 -7.88
CA PRO A 54 11.18 13.19 -9.03
C PRO A 54 12.64 13.46 -8.68
N LEU A 55 12.87 14.29 -7.69
CA LEU A 55 14.21 14.62 -7.20
C LEU A 55 14.47 13.88 -5.88
N LYS A 56 15.75 13.57 -5.63
CA LYS A 56 16.22 13.10 -4.33
C LYS A 56 15.80 14.07 -3.23
N GLN A 57 15.32 13.51 -2.11
CA GLN A 57 15.06 14.34 -0.92
C GLN A 57 15.38 13.57 0.37
N TYR A 58 15.83 14.32 1.37
CA TYR A 58 16.30 13.74 2.64
C TYR A 58 15.17 13.46 3.64
N GLY A 59 13.97 14.00 3.36
CA GLY A 59 12.81 13.94 4.24
C GLY A 59 12.91 14.90 5.43
N ASN A 60 12.04 14.70 6.42
CA ASN A 60 11.95 15.56 7.59
C ASN A 60 13.14 15.35 8.55
N PRO A 61 13.47 16.32 9.43
CA PRO A 61 14.50 16.19 10.46
C PRO A 61 14.29 14.99 11.37
N LYS A 62 15.39 14.42 11.87
CA LYS A 62 15.37 13.35 12.90
C LYS A 62 15.25 13.97 14.31
N PRO A 63 14.63 13.25 15.30
CA PRO A 63 13.97 11.94 15.17
C PRO A 63 12.65 12.01 14.42
N ARG A 64 12.36 11.00 13.63
CA ARG A 64 11.19 10.96 12.73
C ARG A 64 10.46 9.61 12.65
N ILE A 65 10.89 8.65 13.47
CA ILE A 65 10.23 7.36 13.71
C ILE A 65 10.23 7.10 15.19
N PHE A 66 9.08 6.73 15.73
CA PHE A 66 8.85 6.46 17.14
C PHE A 66 8.16 5.12 17.30
N ARG A 67 8.75 4.24 18.12
CA ARG A 67 8.16 2.95 18.47
C ARG A 67 7.27 3.12 19.70
N LEU A 68 6.04 2.63 19.59
CA LEU A 68 5.09 2.56 20.68
C LEU A 68 4.96 1.07 21.03
N GLU A 69 5.86 0.58 21.86
CA GLU A 69 6.00 -0.87 22.11
C GLU A 69 4.75 -1.46 22.76
N GLU A 70 4.19 -0.78 23.75
CA GLU A 70 2.98 -1.21 24.44
C GLU A 70 1.73 -1.29 23.55
N ASP A 71 1.78 -0.59 22.41
CA ASP A 71 0.69 -0.51 21.45
C ASP A 71 0.97 -1.32 20.16
N HIS A 72 2.14 -1.96 20.05
CA HIS A 72 2.63 -2.59 18.81
C HIS A 72 2.46 -1.66 17.60
N ALA A 73 2.84 -0.40 17.77
CA ALA A 73 2.59 0.67 16.81
C ALA A 73 3.85 1.48 16.49
N LEU A 74 3.76 2.23 15.39
CA LEU A 74 4.77 3.22 15.03
C LEU A 74 4.10 4.56 14.74
N ILE A 75 4.75 5.66 15.14
CA ILE A 75 4.45 6.99 14.61
C ILE A 75 5.63 7.41 13.74
N ASN A 76 5.35 7.90 12.52
CA ASN A 76 6.38 8.37 11.62
C ASN A 76 6.03 9.71 10.97
N ARG A 77 7.08 10.51 10.74
CA ARG A 77 7.05 11.75 9.97
C ARG A 77 8.22 11.78 8.97
N LEU A 78 8.36 10.71 8.18
CA LEU A 78 9.52 10.48 7.31
C LEU A 78 9.68 11.53 6.21
N GLY A 79 8.59 11.98 5.56
CA GLY A 79 8.62 13.03 4.53
C GLY A 79 9.25 12.57 3.22
N PHE A 80 8.92 11.36 2.76
CA PHE A 80 9.33 10.78 1.46
C PHE A 80 10.84 10.84 1.18
N ASN A 81 11.67 10.53 2.17
CA ASN A 81 13.11 10.42 1.92
C ASN A 81 13.40 9.29 0.93
N ASN A 82 14.09 9.61 -0.17
CA ASN A 82 14.46 8.68 -1.23
C ASN A 82 15.56 9.28 -2.13
N ASP A 83 16.17 8.45 -2.98
CA ASP A 83 17.29 8.83 -3.84
C ASP A 83 16.88 9.54 -5.15
N GLY A 84 15.57 9.70 -5.41
CA GLY A 84 15.05 10.28 -6.64
C GLY A 84 14.85 9.26 -7.77
N MET A 85 14.02 9.63 -8.74
CA MET A 85 13.54 8.71 -9.79
C MET A 85 14.66 8.07 -10.59
N GLU A 86 15.65 8.83 -11.06
CA GLU A 86 16.69 8.34 -11.95
C GLU A 86 17.54 7.27 -11.25
N ALA A 87 18.05 7.56 -10.04
CA ALA A 87 18.86 6.61 -9.29
C ALA A 87 18.10 5.31 -8.96
N ILE A 88 16.80 5.44 -8.64
CA ILE A 88 15.97 4.28 -8.32
C ILE A 88 15.64 3.47 -9.58
N LYS A 89 15.35 4.13 -10.69
CA LYS A 89 15.12 3.50 -12.00
C LYS A 89 16.33 2.68 -12.44
N ASP A 90 17.51 3.27 -12.36
CA ASP A 90 18.76 2.60 -12.73
C ASP A 90 19.02 1.39 -11.82
N ARG A 91 18.76 1.52 -10.53
CA ARG A 91 18.90 0.42 -9.56
C ARG A 91 17.94 -0.74 -9.86
N ILE A 92 16.70 -0.45 -10.22
CA ILE A 92 15.74 -1.49 -10.60
C ILE A 92 16.16 -2.16 -11.92
N LYS A 93 16.59 -1.38 -12.91
CA LYS A 93 17.05 -1.91 -14.21
C LYS A 93 18.31 -2.78 -14.10
N SER A 94 19.25 -2.40 -13.23
CA SER A 94 20.49 -3.15 -13.03
C SER A 94 20.28 -4.45 -12.24
N ASN A 95 19.15 -4.62 -11.56
CA ASN A 95 18.84 -5.81 -10.78
C ASN A 95 17.71 -6.60 -11.44
N SER A 96 17.99 -7.82 -11.89
CA SER A 96 16.96 -8.72 -12.42
C SER A 96 15.85 -8.91 -11.40
N LYS A 97 14.64 -8.46 -11.74
CA LYS A 97 13.44 -8.56 -10.92
C LYS A 97 13.04 -10.02 -10.70
N LYS A 98 12.88 -10.44 -9.44
CA LYS A 98 12.63 -11.85 -9.04
C LYS A 98 11.19 -12.13 -8.59
N GLY A 99 10.30 -11.19 -8.77
CA GLY A 99 8.89 -11.30 -8.38
C GLY A 99 8.13 -10.02 -8.69
N ILE A 100 6.94 -9.87 -8.14
CA ILE A 100 6.06 -8.74 -8.42
C ILE A 100 6.55 -7.50 -7.65
N LEU A 101 6.83 -6.44 -8.40
CA LEU A 101 7.33 -5.17 -7.91
C LEU A 101 6.38 -4.03 -8.24
N GLY A 102 5.79 -3.42 -7.21
CA GLY A 102 5.09 -2.15 -7.31
C GLY A 102 6.02 -0.97 -7.06
N VAL A 103 5.74 0.16 -7.71
CA VAL A 103 6.41 1.43 -7.43
C VAL A 103 5.38 2.45 -6.94
N ASN A 104 5.58 2.92 -5.73
CA ASN A 104 4.80 3.98 -5.12
C ASN A 104 5.40 5.33 -5.47
N ILE A 105 4.63 6.22 -6.09
CA ILE A 105 5.07 7.52 -6.54
C ILE A 105 4.39 8.65 -5.77
N GLY A 106 5.09 9.74 -5.59
CA GLY A 106 4.59 10.94 -4.93
C GLY A 106 5.40 12.19 -5.28
N PRO A 107 4.89 13.37 -4.91
CA PRO A 107 5.55 14.63 -5.21
C PRO A 107 6.72 14.93 -4.28
N ASN A 108 7.65 15.73 -4.74
CA ASN A 108 8.63 16.35 -3.88
C ASN A 108 7.96 17.35 -2.91
N LYS A 109 8.59 17.58 -1.77
CA LYS A 109 8.05 18.48 -0.74
C LYS A 109 7.98 19.93 -1.22
N GLU A 110 9.00 20.37 -1.93
CA GLU A 110 9.16 21.75 -2.40
C GLU A 110 8.61 21.98 -3.83
N THR A 111 7.87 21.02 -4.38
CA THR A 111 7.29 21.15 -5.72
C THR A 111 6.16 22.18 -5.76
N LYS A 112 6.07 22.91 -6.86
CA LYS A 112 4.95 23.81 -7.15
C LYS A 112 3.83 23.13 -7.94
N ASP A 113 4.11 21.95 -8.53
CA ASP A 113 3.15 21.20 -9.34
C ASP A 113 3.21 19.71 -8.98
N GLN A 114 2.47 19.35 -7.92
CA GLN A 114 2.36 17.96 -7.46
C GLN A 114 1.81 17.03 -8.53
N LYS A 115 0.90 17.49 -9.38
CA LYS A 115 0.32 16.71 -10.47
C LYS A 115 1.38 16.33 -11.50
N ASN A 116 2.24 17.27 -11.88
CA ASN A 116 3.35 16.98 -12.79
C ASN A 116 4.34 15.97 -12.19
N ASP A 117 4.61 16.04 -10.90
CA ASP A 117 5.48 15.06 -10.21
C ASP A 117 4.94 13.63 -10.32
N PHE A 118 3.63 13.43 -10.16
CA PHE A 118 3.00 12.14 -10.41
C PHE A 118 3.13 11.70 -11.88
N CYS A 119 2.96 12.64 -12.82
CA CYS A 119 3.12 12.38 -14.24
C CYS A 119 4.55 11.92 -14.58
N LEU A 120 5.55 12.58 -14.00
CA LEU A 120 6.96 12.18 -14.13
C LEU A 120 7.21 10.78 -13.55
N GLY A 121 6.62 10.49 -12.37
CA GLY A 121 6.70 9.18 -11.74
C GLY A 121 6.17 8.07 -12.63
N LEU A 122 4.99 8.25 -13.20
CA LEU A 122 4.43 7.28 -14.11
C LEU A 122 5.34 7.06 -15.33
N LYS A 123 5.81 8.14 -15.99
CA LYS A 123 6.68 8.05 -17.16
C LYS A 123 7.99 7.32 -16.88
N ASN A 124 8.53 7.45 -15.69
CA ASN A 124 9.80 6.82 -15.33
C ASN A 124 9.69 5.32 -15.05
N PHE A 125 8.53 4.84 -14.56
CA PHE A 125 8.43 3.50 -14.02
C PHE A 125 7.48 2.55 -14.76
N PHE A 126 6.66 3.01 -15.74
CA PHE A 126 5.66 2.15 -16.39
C PHE A 126 6.25 0.94 -17.13
N GLU A 127 7.50 1.00 -17.58
CA GLU A 127 8.16 -0.12 -18.28
C GLU A 127 8.78 -1.16 -17.34
N ILE A 128 9.09 -0.77 -16.10
CA ILE A 128 9.90 -1.58 -15.19
C ILE A 128 9.14 -2.10 -13.97
N ALA A 129 8.05 -1.42 -13.61
CA ALA A 129 7.15 -1.85 -12.53
C ALA A 129 6.09 -2.83 -13.05
N ASP A 130 5.51 -3.62 -12.15
CA ASP A 130 4.35 -4.44 -12.43
C ASP A 130 3.04 -3.67 -12.18
N TYR A 131 3.06 -2.66 -11.33
CA TYR A 131 2.00 -1.69 -11.09
C TYR A 131 2.56 -0.40 -10.47
N ILE A 132 1.81 0.69 -10.60
CA ILE A 132 2.15 2.00 -10.03
C ILE A 132 1.10 2.39 -9.00
N THR A 133 1.54 2.73 -7.78
CA THR A 133 0.66 3.29 -6.74
C THR A 133 0.83 4.80 -6.65
N VAL A 134 -0.24 5.52 -6.92
CA VAL A 134 -0.33 6.98 -6.78
C VAL A 134 -0.66 7.29 -5.32
N ASN A 135 0.31 7.84 -4.60
CA ASN A 135 0.18 8.09 -3.16
C ASN A 135 -0.34 9.50 -2.87
N ILE A 136 -1.66 9.62 -2.78
CA ILE A 136 -2.35 10.89 -2.45
C ILE A 136 -2.70 11.00 -0.96
N SER A 137 -2.12 10.18 -0.09
CA SER A 137 -2.65 9.95 1.25
C SER A 137 -1.69 10.27 2.40
N SER A 138 -0.44 10.66 2.12
CA SER A 138 0.53 10.92 3.18
C SER A 138 0.10 12.09 4.06
N PRO A 139 0.10 11.92 5.39
CA PRO A 139 -0.19 13.03 6.31
C PRO A 139 1.01 13.96 6.51
N ASN A 140 2.17 13.61 5.97
CA ASN A 140 3.44 14.30 6.21
C ASN A 140 3.89 15.18 5.03
N THR A 141 3.02 15.36 4.03
CA THR A 141 3.25 16.20 2.85
C THR A 141 2.06 17.14 2.70
N GLU A 142 2.33 18.44 2.74
CA GLU A 142 1.31 19.49 2.67
C GLU A 142 0.56 19.45 1.33
N GLY A 143 -0.75 19.69 1.36
CA GLY A 143 -1.62 19.72 0.18
C GLY A 143 -1.86 18.37 -0.51
N LEU A 144 -1.13 17.30 -0.14
CA LEU A 144 -1.24 16.01 -0.81
C LEU A 144 -2.62 15.37 -0.65
N ARG A 145 -3.22 15.52 0.53
CA ARG A 145 -4.57 15.01 0.81
C ARG A 145 -5.69 15.80 0.13
N ASP A 146 -5.39 16.94 -0.47
CA ASP A 146 -6.34 17.70 -1.29
C ASP A 146 -6.75 16.92 -2.55
N PHE A 147 -5.95 15.97 -3.00
CA PHE A 147 -6.33 15.04 -4.07
C PHE A 147 -7.43 14.03 -3.69
N HIS A 148 -7.95 14.06 -2.45
CA HIS A 148 -9.20 13.38 -2.14
C HIS A 148 -10.43 14.19 -2.57
N ASP A 149 -10.29 15.49 -2.90
CA ASP A 149 -11.32 16.27 -3.58
C ASP A 149 -11.59 15.68 -4.97
N GLN A 150 -12.88 15.57 -5.31
CA GLN A 150 -13.33 14.89 -6.52
C GLN A 150 -12.72 15.48 -7.80
N GLN A 151 -12.72 16.81 -7.92
CA GLN A 151 -12.23 17.47 -9.15
C GLN A 151 -10.72 17.31 -9.30
N LYS A 152 -9.97 17.53 -8.22
CA LYS A 152 -8.50 17.35 -8.23
C LYS A 152 -8.11 15.90 -8.52
N LEU A 153 -8.86 14.93 -8.00
CA LEU A 153 -8.64 13.52 -8.25
C LEU A 153 -8.89 13.17 -9.73
N VAL A 154 -10.00 13.64 -10.29
CA VAL A 154 -10.31 13.43 -11.72
C VAL A 154 -9.22 14.02 -12.60
N ASP A 155 -8.81 15.27 -12.36
CA ASP A 155 -7.78 15.95 -13.15
C ASP A 155 -6.43 15.22 -13.10
N LEU A 156 -6.07 14.67 -11.95
CA LEU A 156 -4.87 13.84 -11.80
C LEU A 156 -4.98 12.56 -12.61
N ILE A 157 -6.06 11.78 -12.43
CA ILE A 157 -6.22 10.48 -13.11
C ILE A 157 -6.32 10.66 -14.61
N VAL A 158 -7.03 11.67 -15.11
CA VAL A 158 -7.12 11.98 -16.55
C VAL A 158 -5.72 12.27 -17.11
N SER A 159 -4.91 13.04 -16.39
CA SER A 159 -3.52 13.32 -16.81
C SER A 159 -2.66 12.06 -16.88
N LEU A 160 -2.79 11.16 -15.88
CA LEU A 160 -2.07 9.89 -15.85
C LEU A 160 -2.56 8.93 -16.96
N ASN A 161 -3.86 8.84 -17.20
CA ASN A 161 -4.42 8.02 -18.27
C ASN A 161 -4.03 8.53 -19.65
N LYS A 162 -3.90 9.85 -19.84
CA LYS A 162 -3.36 10.43 -21.06
C LYS A 162 -1.92 9.95 -21.30
N ILE A 163 -1.06 9.97 -20.28
CA ILE A 163 0.31 9.44 -20.39
C ILE A 163 0.31 7.97 -20.77
N LYS A 164 -0.55 7.16 -20.15
CA LYS A 164 -0.68 5.73 -20.50
C LYS A 164 -1.02 5.57 -21.96
N LYS A 165 -2.01 6.32 -22.47
CA LYS A 165 -2.46 6.29 -23.86
C LYS A 165 -1.35 6.72 -24.82
N ASP A 166 -0.69 7.84 -24.53
CA ASP A 166 0.35 8.42 -25.37
C ASP A 166 1.59 7.51 -25.48
N ASN A 167 1.84 6.66 -24.47
CA ASN A 167 2.96 5.71 -24.46
C ASN A 167 2.53 4.25 -24.75
N GLY A 168 1.27 3.99 -25.10
CA GLY A 168 0.78 2.65 -25.42
C GLY A 168 0.89 1.64 -24.29
N THR A 169 0.87 2.08 -23.02
CA THR A 169 1.04 1.20 -21.86
C THR A 169 -0.28 0.93 -21.14
N ASN A 170 -0.44 -0.32 -20.70
CA ASN A 170 -1.56 -0.76 -19.88
C ASN A 170 -1.16 -0.99 -18.41
N ILE A 171 -0.06 -0.36 -17.95
CA ILE A 171 0.39 -0.50 -16.56
C ILE A 171 -0.77 -0.26 -15.57
N PRO A 172 -1.02 -1.15 -14.61
CA PRO A 172 -2.04 -0.93 -13.60
C PRO A 172 -1.73 0.29 -12.73
N LEU A 173 -2.72 1.19 -12.57
CA LEU A 173 -2.66 2.34 -11.67
C LEU A 173 -3.50 2.08 -10.42
N LEU A 174 -2.89 2.23 -9.26
CA LEU A 174 -3.51 2.08 -7.95
C LEU A 174 -3.56 3.43 -7.24
N LEU A 175 -4.64 3.69 -6.49
CA LEU A 175 -4.76 4.86 -5.61
C LEU A 175 -4.58 4.46 -4.16
N LYS A 176 -3.66 5.10 -3.43
CA LYS A 176 -3.50 4.89 -1.99
C LYS A 176 -4.16 5.99 -1.20
N ILE A 177 -5.17 5.62 -0.40
CA ILE A 177 -6.11 6.50 0.27
C ILE A 177 -5.78 6.65 1.75
N SER A 178 -6.05 7.84 2.31
CA SER A 178 -5.93 8.14 3.73
C SER A 178 -7.06 7.49 4.54
N PRO A 179 -6.79 6.98 5.76
CA PRO A 179 -7.85 6.54 6.66
C PRO A 179 -8.65 7.70 7.27
N ASP A 180 -8.19 8.93 7.11
CA ASP A 180 -8.76 10.11 7.75
C ASP A 180 -9.75 10.87 6.84
N ILE A 181 -10.20 10.26 5.74
CA ILE A 181 -11.25 10.84 4.87
C ILE A 181 -12.63 10.76 5.54
N ASN A 182 -13.53 11.61 5.10
CA ASN A 182 -14.93 11.57 5.51
C ASN A 182 -15.70 10.49 4.74
N ASN A 183 -16.77 9.98 5.34
CA ASN A 183 -17.58 8.93 4.70
C ASN A 183 -18.18 9.36 3.36
N SER A 184 -18.53 10.65 3.18
CA SER A 184 -18.99 11.18 1.90
C SER A 184 -17.98 11.02 0.77
N HIS A 185 -16.69 11.14 1.06
CA HIS A 185 -15.64 10.97 0.05
C HIS A 185 -15.47 9.52 -0.41
N ILE A 186 -15.98 8.52 0.34
CA ILE A 186 -15.82 7.10 -0.02
C ILE A 186 -16.55 6.81 -1.34
N SER A 187 -17.82 7.20 -1.44
CA SER A 187 -18.61 7.01 -2.67
C SER A 187 -18.06 7.83 -3.83
N GLU A 188 -17.65 9.07 -3.59
CA GLU A 188 -17.06 9.94 -4.62
C GLU A 188 -15.76 9.37 -5.19
N ILE A 189 -14.84 8.92 -4.32
CA ILE A 189 -13.56 8.31 -4.74
C ILE A 189 -13.81 6.98 -5.46
N ALA A 190 -14.74 6.15 -4.98
CA ALA A 190 -15.09 4.89 -5.62
C ALA A 190 -15.66 5.12 -7.03
N ASP A 191 -16.57 6.08 -7.19
CA ASP A 191 -17.15 6.47 -8.47
C ASP A 191 -16.09 7.00 -9.45
N VAL A 192 -15.22 7.89 -8.98
CA VAL A 192 -14.12 8.43 -9.80
C VAL A 192 -13.17 7.30 -10.23
N ALA A 193 -12.81 6.40 -9.31
CA ALA A 193 -11.93 5.28 -9.60
C ALA A 193 -12.53 4.34 -10.68
N ILE A 194 -13.81 4.00 -10.55
CA ILE A 194 -14.52 3.14 -11.53
C ILE A 194 -14.60 3.84 -12.90
N LYS A 195 -15.03 5.09 -12.94
CA LYS A 195 -15.24 5.85 -14.20
C LYS A 195 -13.93 6.11 -14.96
N ASN A 196 -12.82 6.19 -14.26
CA ASN A 196 -11.50 6.52 -14.84
C ASN A 196 -10.53 5.34 -14.89
N SER A 197 -11.03 4.09 -14.81
CA SER A 197 -10.25 2.86 -15.02
C SER A 197 -9.04 2.71 -14.07
N ILE A 198 -9.21 3.09 -12.80
CA ILE A 198 -8.24 2.74 -11.76
C ILE A 198 -8.27 1.24 -11.54
N SER A 199 -7.08 0.64 -11.44
CA SER A 199 -6.93 -0.82 -11.42
C SER A 199 -7.09 -1.45 -10.03
N ALA A 200 -6.81 -0.70 -8.95
CA ALA A 200 -7.06 -1.11 -7.57
C ALA A 200 -7.03 0.10 -6.61
N ILE A 201 -7.61 -0.07 -5.41
CA ILE A 201 -7.50 0.90 -4.32
C ILE A 201 -6.72 0.30 -3.18
N VAL A 202 -5.74 1.06 -2.62
CA VAL A 202 -4.92 0.66 -1.49
C VAL A 202 -5.43 1.34 -0.21
N LEU A 203 -5.94 0.57 0.71
CA LEU A 203 -6.57 1.00 1.97
C LEU A 203 -5.85 0.38 3.17
N THR A 204 -5.10 1.17 3.97
CA THR A 204 -4.98 2.61 4.02
C THR A 204 -3.53 3.07 4.18
N ASN A 205 -3.29 4.39 4.13
CA ASN A 205 -2.07 4.99 4.67
C ASN A 205 -2.18 5.05 6.22
N THR A 206 -1.23 5.71 6.87
CA THR A 206 -1.21 5.97 8.32
C THR A 206 -2.21 7.08 8.70
N THR A 207 -2.65 7.09 9.96
CA THR A 207 -3.62 8.07 10.50
C THR A 207 -2.96 9.12 11.39
N ASN A 208 -3.50 10.34 11.38
CA ASN A 208 -3.18 11.38 12.36
C ASN A 208 -4.14 11.41 13.56
N ARG A 209 -5.16 10.56 13.55
CA ARG A 209 -6.24 10.48 14.54
C ARG A 209 -6.06 9.26 15.46
N TYR A 210 -7.03 9.03 16.34
CA TYR A 210 -7.21 7.80 17.13
C TYR A 210 -6.05 7.49 18.11
N ARG A 211 -5.61 8.47 18.90
CA ARG A 211 -4.49 8.33 19.82
C ARG A 211 -4.88 8.19 21.29
N ASP A 212 -6.13 8.47 21.63
CA ASP A 212 -6.59 8.57 23.02
C ASP A 212 -6.38 7.26 23.80
N ASN A 213 -6.59 6.13 23.13
CA ASN A 213 -6.46 4.80 23.72
C ASN A 213 -5.03 4.23 23.70
N LEU A 214 -4.05 4.96 23.18
CA LEU A 214 -2.67 4.52 23.17
C LEU A 214 -2.05 4.64 24.57
N LYS A 215 -1.25 3.64 24.93
CA LYS A 215 -0.60 3.52 26.25
C LYS A 215 0.75 4.21 26.29
N SER A 216 1.48 4.22 25.18
CA SER A 216 2.82 4.76 25.09
C SER A 216 2.87 6.25 25.42
N SER A 217 3.91 6.67 26.13
CA SER A 217 4.22 8.09 26.42
C SER A 217 4.48 8.89 25.12
N LEU A 218 4.85 8.23 24.03
CA LEU A 218 5.13 8.83 22.72
C LEU A 218 3.86 9.06 21.86
N LYS A 219 2.68 8.76 22.38
CA LYS A 219 1.40 8.86 21.62
C LYS A 219 1.12 10.25 21.05
N ASN A 220 1.67 11.29 21.63
CA ASN A 220 1.46 12.68 21.19
C ASN A 220 2.48 13.18 20.15
N GLU A 221 3.42 12.33 19.74
CA GLU A 221 4.38 12.67 18.67
C GLU A 221 3.66 12.98 17.35
N LYS A 222 4.11 14.03 16.66
CA LYS A 222 3.56 14.39 15.33
C LYS A 222 3.94 13.34 14.29
N GLY A 223 3.01 12.99 13.42
CA GLY A 223 3.22 12.04 12.32
C GLY A 223 2.07 11.05 12.14
N GLY A 224 2.20 10.12 11.20
CA GLY A 224 1.21 9.09 10.93
C GLY A 224 1.38 7.88 11.84
N LEU A 225 0.30 7.45 12.49
CA LEU A 225 0.21 6.25 13.32
C LEU A 225 -0.06 5.02 12.45
N SER A 226 0.66 3.94 12.69
CA SER A 226 0.51 2.63 12.05
C SER A 226 0.62 1.49 13.07
N GLY A 227 0.33 0.27 12.67
CA GLY A 227 0.37 -0.90 13.56
C GLY A 227 -1.01 -1.32 14.03
N ASP A 228 -1.08 -2.04 15.15
CA ASP A 228 -2.29 -2.64 15.68
C ASP A 228 -3.46 -1.67 15.85
N PRO A 229 -3.24 -0.43 16.33
CA PRO A 229 -4.33 0.56 16.46
C PRO A 229 -5.04 0.91 15.14
N LEU A 230 -4.37 0.71 14.00
CA LEU A 230 -4.94 0.99 12.69
C LEU A 230 -5.78 -0.18 12.13
N HIS A 231 -5.74 -1.36 12.77
CA HIS A 231 -6.37 -2.57 12.22
C HIS A 231 -7.86 -2.39 11.97
N GLN A 232 -8.64 -2.06 13.00
CA GLN A 232 -10.10 -1.94 12.87
C GLN A 232 -10.51 -0.77 11.97
N ILE A 233 -9.78 0.35 12.04
CA ILE A 233 -10.03 1.54 11.22
C ILE A 233 -9.90 1.20 9.74
N SER A 234 -8.78 0.56 9.37
CA SER A 234 -8.51 0.12 8.00
C SER A 234 -9.52 -0.96 7.55
N THR A 235 -9.87 -1.92 8.41
CA THR A 235 -10.83 -2.98 8.07
C THR A 235 -12.23 -2.42 7.81
N ASN A 236 -12.68 -1.47 8.62
CA ASN A 236 -13.96 -0.78 8.40
C ASN A 236 -13.96 0.01 7.08
N MET A 237 -12.86 0.67 6.77
CA MET A 237 -12.73 1.38 5.50
C MET A 237 -12.75 0.44 4.30
N ILE A 238 -12.09 -0.73 4.40
CA ILE A 238 -12.14 -1.77 3.37
C ILE A 238 -13.59 -2.21 3.14
N LYS A 239 -14.37 -2.47 4.21
CA LYS A 239 -15.80 -2.79 4.10
C LYS A 239 -16.60 -1.71 3.38
N SER A 240 -16.41 -0.46 3.76
CA SER A 240 -17.13 0.67 3.17
C SER A 240 -16.82 0.79 1.67
N PHE A 241 -15.55 0.74 1.29
CA PHE A 241 -15.16 0.76 -0.12
C PHE A 241 -15.63 -0.50 -0.89
N SER A 242 -15.60 -1.67 -0.27
CA SER A 242 -16.07 -2.92 -0.90
C SER A 242 -17.54 -2.82 -1.33
N ARG A 243 -18.38 -2.22 -0.48
CA ARG A 243 -19.80 -1.95 -0.77
C ARG A 243 -20.02 -0.98 -1.94
N GLU A 244 -19.21 0.08 -2.01
CA GLU A 244 -19.31 1.07 -3.09
C GLU A 244 -18.74 0.52 -4.41
N LEU A 245 -17.61 -0.18 -4.35
CA LEU A 245 -16.93 -0.73 -5.54
C LEU A 245 -17.66 -1.93 -6.14
N LYS A 246 -18.43 -2.68 -5.35
CA LYS A 246 -19.26 -3.83 -5.80
C LYS A 246 -18.47 -4.83 -6.67
N GLY A 247 -17.22 -5.09 -6.28
CA GLY A 247 -16.34 -6.01 -7.00
C GLY A 247 -15.75 -5.51 -8.32
N LYS A 248 -16.06 -4.27 -8.76
CA LYS A 248 -15.54 -3.70 -10.02
C LYS A 248 -14.06 -3.37 -9.98
N ILE A 249 -13.56 -3.01 -8.81
CA ILE A 249 -12.15 -2.66 -8.57
C ILE A 249 -11.71 -3.40 -7.31
N PRO A 250 -10.59 -4.15 -7.35
CA PRO A 250 -10.05 -4.85 -6.21
C PRO A 250 -9.45 -3.89 -5.17
N ILE A 251 -9.36 -4.37 -3.94
CA ILE A 251 -8.80 -3.64 -2.81
C ILE A 251 -7.52 -4.33 -2.32
N ILE A 252 -6.48 -3.54 -2.05
CA ILE A 252 -5.29 -3.97 -1.32
C ILE A 252 -5.40 -3.43 0.11
N GLY A 253 -5.55 -4.32 1.09
CA GLY A 253 -5.74 -3.95 2.50
C GLY A 253 -4.41 -3.69 3.21
N VAL A 254 -4.27 -2.54 3.87
CA VAL A 254 -3.07 -2.14 4.63
C VAL A 254 -3.48 -1.55 5.97
N GLY A 255 -2.75 -1.87 7.04
CA GLY A 255 -2.94 -1.33 8.38
C GLY A 255 -3.31 -2.41 9.41
N GLY A 256 -2.39 -2.64 10.36
CA GLY A 256 -2.58 -3.61 11.43
C GLY A 256 -2.61 -5.08 11.02
N VAL A 257 -2.06 -5.44 9.86
CA VAL A 257 -1.87 -6.85 9.48
C VAL A 257 -0.68 -7.40 10.26
N ASN A 258 -0.94 -8.21 11.29
CA ASN A 258 0.08 -8.74 12.20
C ASN A 258 -0.02 -10.25 12.45
N SER A 259 -1.09 -10.90 11.97
CA SER A 259 -1.38 -12.33 12.16
C SER A 259 -2.22 -12.87 11.02
N GLY A 260 -2.37 -14.19 10.92
CA GLY A 260 -3.31 -14.84 10.00
C GLY A 260 -4.74 -14.39 10.24
N LYS A 261 -5.14 -14.19 11.51
CA LYS A 261 -6.47 -13.70 11.88
C LYS A 261 -6.71 -12.30 11.33
N SER A 262 -5.79 -11.34 11.59
CA SER A 262 -5.93 -9.96 11.11
C SER A 262 -5.88 -9.87 9.58
N ALA A 263 -5.14 -10.76 8.93
CA ALA A 263 -5.13 -10.92 7.48
C ALA A 263 -6.49 -11.42 6.95
N TYR A 264 -7.01 -12.47 7.55
CA TYR A 264 -8.30 -13.09 7.19
C TYR A 264 -9.46 -12.11 7.34
N GLU A 265 -9.52 -11.37 8.45
CA GLU A 265 -10.55 -10.35 8.70
C GLU A 265 -10.60 -9.28 7.59
N LYS A 266 -9.43 -8.84 7.08
CA LYS A 266 -9.38 -7.89 5.96
C LYS A 266 -9.83 -8.49 4.63
N ILE A 267 -9.53 -9.75 4.41
CA ILE A 267 -9.98 -10.47 3.21
C ILE A 267 -11.49 -10.63 3.24
N LEU A 268 -12.05 -11.07 4.37
CA LEU A 268 -13.50 -11.11 4.57
C LEU A 268 -14.18 -9.74 4.39
N ALA A 269 -13.48 -8.66 4.74
CA ALA A 269 -13.94 -7.30 4.55
C ALA A 269 -13.91 -6.81 3.08
N GLY A 270 -13.24 -7.54 2.18
CA GLY A 270 -13.18 -7.24 0.74
C GLY A 270 -11.79 -7.00 0.16
N ALA A 271 -10.73 -7.14 0.94
CA ALA A 271 -9.37 -7.03 0.41
C ALA A 271 -8.98 -8.28 -0.38
N SER A 272 -8.47 -8.11 -1.59
CA SER A 272 -7.92 -9.19 -2.42
C SER A 272 -6.46 -9.47 -2.10
N LEU A 273 -5.68 -8.43 -1.83
CA LEU A 273 -4.28 -8.50 -1.42
C LEU A 273 -4.09 -7.70 -0.14
N LEU A 274 -2.99 -7.96 0.56
CA LEU A 274 -2.66 -7.32 1.83
C LEU A 274 -1.23 -6.80 1.81
N GLN A 275 -0.99 -5.68 2.49
CA GLN A 275 0.37 -5.21 2.74
C GLN A 275 0.59 -5.01 4.24
N LEU A 276 1.79 -5.32 4.69
CA LEU A 276 2.23 -5.06 6.06
C LEU A 276 3.49 -4.19 6.10
N TYR A 277 3.69 -3.49 7.19
CA TYR A 277 4.87 -2.69 7.48
C TYR A 277 5.28 -2.85 8.95
N THR A 278 4.46 -2.36 9.88
CA THR A 278 4.75 -2.32 11.31
C THR A 278 4.97 -3.71 11.91
N SER A 279 4.17 -4.70 11.51
CA SER A 279 4.38 -6.07 11.97
C SER A 279 5.71 -6.67 11.50
N PHE A 280 6.21 -6.30 10.33
CA PHE A 280 7.53 -6.70 9.89
C PHE A 280 8.65 -6.08 10.76
N VAL A 281 8.46 -4.83 11.23
CA VAL A 281 9.40 -4.18 12.16
C VAL A 281 9.44 -4.90 13.51
N TYR A 282 8.30 -5.40 14.01
CA TYR A 282 8.20 -6.06 15.32
C TYR A 282 8.50 -7.58 15.26
N ARG A 283 7.97 -8.28 14.26
CA ARG A 283 8.11 -9.75 14.11
C ARG A 283 9.37 -10.15 13.34
N GLY A 284 10.02 -9.21 12.66
CA GLY A 284 11.24 -9.47 11.89
C GLY A 284 11.02 -10.28 10.61
N PRO A 285 12.07 -10.94 10.09
CA PRO A 285 12.09 -11.58 8.77
C PRO A 285 11.09 -12.72 8.59
N SER A 286 10.59 -13.32 9.67
CA SER A 286 9.61 -14.41 9.60
C SER A 286 8.17 -13.95 9.43
N ALA A 287 7.87 -12.65 9.56
CA ALA A 287 6.51 -12.12 9.60
C ALA A 287 5.62 -12.61 8.45
N ALA A 288 6.08 -12.50 7.20
CA ALA A 288 5.30 -12.95 6.04
C ALA A 288 5.05 -14.47 6.08
N LYS A 289 6.07 -15.24 6.44
CA LYS A 289 6.00 -16.70 6.59
C LYS A 289 4.97 -17.11 7.64
N ASP A 290 5.03 -16.49 8.81
CA ASP A 290 4.20 -16.88 9.95
C ASP A 290 2.74 -16.51 9.69
N ILE A 291 2.48 -15.32 9.16
CA ILE A 291 1.13 -14.88 8.77
C ILE A 291 0.52 -15.82 7.71
N LYS A 292 1.32 -16.23 6.70
CA LYS A 292 0.85 -17.20 5.70
C LYS A 292 0.45 -18.53 6.31
N LYS A 293 1.29 -19.07 7.21
CA LYS A 293 0.98 -20.34 7.90
C LYS A 293 -0.29 -20.26 8.73
N GLU A 294 -0.43 -19.19 9.52
CA GLU A 294 -1.62 -18.95 10.32
C GLU A 294 -2.86 -18.81 9.42
N LEU A 295 -2.76 -18.11 8.29
CA LEU A 295 -3.84 -17.93 7.33
C LEU A 295 -4.25 -19.26 6.68
N ILE A 296 -3.28 -20.10 6.27
CA ILE A 296 -3.51 -21.44 5.73
C ILE A 296 -4.24 -22.33 6.75
N GLN A 297 -3.85 -22.25 8.03
CA GLN A 297 -4.53 -23.01 9.09
C GLN A 297 -6.00 -22.61 9.24
N ILE A 298 -6.30 -21.30 9.17
CA ILE A 298 -7.68 -20.79 9.21
C ILE A 298 -8.46 -21.33 8.01
N LEU A 299 -7.95 -21.21 6.79
CA LEU A 299 -8.62 -21.67 5.58
C LEU A 299 -8.91 -23.18 5.64
N LYS A 300 -7.93 -23.98 6.07
CA LYS A 300 -8.11 -25.44 6.24
C LYS A 300 -9.14 -25.78 7.30
N SER A 301 -9.17 -25.08 8.44
CA SER A 301 -10.15 -25.33 9.50
C SER A 301 -11.57 -24.95 9.11
N GLU A 302 -11.75 -24.02 8.18
CA GLU A 302 -13.06 -23.61 7.66
C GLU A 302 -13.45 -24.35 6.36
N GLY A 303 -12.64 -25.32 5.89
CA GLY A 303 -12.90 -26.08 4.68
C GLY A 303 -12.83 -25.27 3.39
N ILE A 304 -12.05 -24.16 3.39
CA ILE A 304 -11.91 -23.26 2.25
C ILE A 304 -10.76 -23.72 1.36
N SER A 305 -11.05 -23.99 0.10
CA SER A 305 -10.08 -24.50 -0.87
C SER A 305 -9.19 -23.40 -1.47
N ASN A 306 -9.71 -22.17 -1.59
CA ASN A 306 -8.94 -21.05 -2.09
C ASN A 306 -9.36 -19.74 -1.41
N ILE A 307 -8.39 -18.90 -1.09
CA ILE A 307 -8.60 -17.62 -0.40
C ILE A 307 -9.50 -16.65 -1.16
N LYS A 308 -9.52 -16.73 -2.50
CA LYS A 308 -10.40 -15.90 -3.34
C LYS A 308 -11.89 -16.13 -3.06
N ASP A 309 -12.24 -17.34 -2.59
CA ASP A 309 -13.63 -17.73 -2.37
C ASP A 309 -14.25 -17.02 -1.15
N VAL A 310 -13.43 -16.35 -0.33
CA VAL A 310 -13.89 -15.66 0.89
C VAL A 310 -13.73 -14.14 0.82
N ILE A 311 -13.19 -13.61 -0.26
CA ILE A 311 -13.06 -12.16 -0.43
C ILE A 311 -14.44 -11.50 -0.36
N GLY A 312 -14.59 -10.56 0.60
CA GLY A 312 -15.79 -9.76 0.75
C GLY A 312 -17.01 -10.46 1.40
N LYS A 313 -16.87 -11.67 1.92
CA LYS A 313 -18.01 -12.38 2.57
C LYS A 313 -18.58 -11.68 3.80
N SER A 314 -17.83 -10.73 4.41
CA SER A 314 -18.30 -9.91 5.53
C SER A 314 -18.38 -8.42 5.20
N ALA A 315 -18.38 -8.06 3.91
CA ALA A 315 -18.42 -6.66 3.44
C ALA A 315 -19.77 -5.96 3.65
#